data_975843def472f0b4a71872175588c7a9
#
_entry.id   975843def472f0b4a71872175588c7a9
#
_cell.length_a   1.000
_cell.length_b   1.000
_cell.length_c   1.000
_cell.angle_alpha   90.00
_cell.angle_beta   90.00
_cell.angle_gamma   90.00
#
_symmetry.space_group_name_H-M   'P 1'
#
loop_
_entity.id
_entity.type
_entity.pdbx_description
1 polymer ?
#
loop_
_entity_poly.entity_id
_entity_poly.type
_entity_poly.pdbx_seq_one_letter_code
_entity_poly.pdbx_strand_id
1 'polypeptide(L)'
;MKNSILITLTLTLIMSSCNTDMSNKTIGFVTGDNADLKWHLGTQEAVDIVIAVDELWANQDYESMRPYFADTVKVWRPNGVYTDTFDSFVESINNGSNVSWSFDYAFSVDLNPEIGGEHVQAGFTITYPATEDSDERTDYQHESYFVSGGKIITLNQFSIRNAEQN
;
A
#
# COMPACT_ATOMS: atom_id res chain seq x y z
N MET A 1 -19.57 43.21 33.91
CA MET A 1 -19.88 42.75 32.54
C MET A 1 -18.76 43.00 31.50
N LYS A 2 -17.89 44.01 31.62
CA LYS A 2 -16.79 44.26 30.64
C LYS A 2 -15.67 43.19 30.62
N ASN A 3 -15.39 42.56 31.77
CA ASN A 3 -14.30 41.55 31.84
C ASN A 3 -14.67 40.19 31.28
N SER A 4 -15.99 39.80 31.30
CA SER A 4 -16.47 38.53 30.74
C SER A 4 -16.39 38.50 29.20
N ILE A 5 -16.64 39.63 28.55
CA ILE A 5 -16.58 39.76 27.09
C ILE A 5 -15.14 39.62 26.59
N LEU A 6 -14.17 40.16 27.36
CA LEU A 6 -12.72 40.07 26.98
C LEU A 6 -12.20 38.63 27.05
N ILE A 7 -12.58 37.87 28.06
CA ILE A 7 -12.19 36.45 28.23
C ILE A 7 -12.80 35.57 27.14
N THR A 8 -14.06 35.81 26.75
CA THR A 8 -14.72 35.06 25.67
C THR A 8 -14.08 35.31 24.32
N LEU A 9 -13.67 36.56 24.04
CA LEU A 9 -12.97 36.92 22.79
C LEU A 9 -11.58 36.29 22.70
N THR A 10 -10.84 36.23 23.83
CA THR A 10 -9.50 35.62 23.88
C THR A 10 -9.55 34.09 23.69
N LEU A 11 -10.57 33.44 24.23
CA LEU A 11 -10.76 32.00 24.10
C LEU A 11 -11.11 31.57 22.65
N THR A 12 -11.87 32.41 21.92
CA THR A 12 -12.22 32.15 20.53
C THR A 12 -11.02 32.27 19.57
N LEU A 13 -10.05 33.12 19.89
CA LEU A 13 -8.82 33.29 19.10
C LEU A 13 -7.84 32.10 19.22
N ILE A 14 -7.87 31.35 20.32
CA ILE A 14 -6.97 30.21 20.54
C ILE A 14 -7.44 28.97 19.75
N MET A 15 -8.72 28.87 19.39
CA MET A 15 -9.25 27.72 18.62
C MET A 15 -9.01 27.82 17.10
N SER A 16 -8.51 28.96 16.61
CA SER A 16 -8.27 29.16 15.17
C SER A 16 -6.88 28.77 14.69
N SER A 17 -6.03 28.19 15.55
CA SER A 17 -4.59 28.03 15.27
C SER A 17 -4.13 26.63 14.89
N CYS A 18 -5.01 25.69 14.60
CA CYS A 18 -4.62 24.31 14.23
C CYS A 18 -5.29 23.79 12.96
N ASN A 19 -5.25 24.56 11.88
CA ASN A 19 -5.35 23.99 10.56
C ASN A 19 -3.99 24.18 9.86
N THR A 20 -3.00 23.42 10.26
CA THR A 20 -1.88 23.13 9.37
C THR A 20 -2.43 22.28 8.25
N ASP A 21 -2.68 22.90 7.11
CA ASP A 21 -3.07 22.22 5.88
C ASP A 21 -1.95 21.24 5.51
N MET A 22 -2.12 19.98 5.88
CA MET A 22 -1.14 18.90 5.61
C MET A 22 -1.11 18.55 4.13
N SER A 23 -2.12 18.96 3.35
CA SER A 23 -2.29 18.66 1.93
C SER A 23 -1.17 19.22 1.04
N ASN A 24 -0.41 20.20 1.51
CA ASN A 24 0.66 20.86 0.74
C ASN A 24 2.08 20.41 1.14
N LYS A 25 2.25 19.43 2.03
CA LYS A 25 3.59 18.93 2.36
C LYS A 25 4.06 17.97 1.28
N THR A 26 5.16 18.35 0.65
CA THR A 26 5.83 17.53 -0.35
C THR A 26 7.20 17.08 0.14
N ILE A 27 7.65 15.91 -0.35
CA ILE A 27 8.93 15.32 0.03
C ILE A 27 9.58 14.63 -1.19
N GLY A 28 10.87 14.42 -1.10
CA GLY A 28 11.61 13.62 -2.07
C GLY A 28 11.88 14.34 -3.38
N PHE A 29 12.33 13.58 -4.36
CA PHE A 29 12.62 14.05 -5.70
C PHE A 29 12.37 12.91 -6.71
N VAL A 30 12.16 13.29 -7.96
CA VAL A 30 12.09 12.38 -9.11
C VAL A 30 13.05 12.92 -10.18
N THR A 31 13.58 12.06 -11.02
CA THR A 31 14.48 12.42 -12.12
C THR A 31 13.82 12.23 -13.48
N GLY A 32 14.45 12.71 -14.55
CA GLY A 32 13.93 12.61 -15.91
C GLY A 32 12.80 13.61 -16.18
N ASP A 33 11.84 13.20 -16.98
CA ASP A 33 10.76 14.07 -17.46
C ASP A 33 9.82 14.58 -16.35
N ASN A 34 9.86 13.95 -15.20
CA ASN A 34 9.05 14.30 -14.01
C ASN A 34 9.84 15.03 -12.93
N ALA A 35 11.03 15.57 -13.21
CA ALA A 35 11.93 16.16 -12.22
C ALA A 35 11.35 17.35 -11.44
N ASP A 36 10.34 18.03 -11.99
CA ASP A 36 9.64 19.13 -11.33
C ASP A 36 8.58 18.67 -10.32
N LEU A 37 8.18 17.38 -10.36
CA LEU A 37 7.17 16.82 -9.48
C LEU A 37 7.77 16.46 -8.11
N LYS A 38 6.91 16.42 -7.09
CA LYS A 38 7.25 16.02 -5.73
C LYS A 38 6.23 15.01 -5.22
N TRP A 39 6.65 14.15 -4.32
CA TRP A 39 5.76 13.24 -3.65
C TRP A 39 4.89 13.97 -2.64
N HIS A 40 3.60 13.71 -2.67
CA HIS A 40 2.58 14.12 -1.74
C HIS A 40 2.13 12.92 -0.90
N LEU A 41 1.44 13.15 0.21
CA LEU A 41 0.68 12.08 0.84
C LEU A 41 -0.47 11.69 -0.09
N GLY A 42 -0.67 10.38 -0.24
CA GLY A 42 -1.83 9.85 -0.94
C GLY A 42 -3.07 9.79 -0.04
N THR A 43 -4.07 9.06 -0.47
CA THR A 43 -5.36 8.95 0.21
C THR A 43 -5.47 7.66 1.03
N GLN A 44 -6.39 7.66 2.01
CA GLN A 44 -6.76 6.45 2.75
C GLN A 44 -7.52 5.48 1.83
N GLU A 45 -8.30 5.99 0.88
CA GLU A 45 -9.05 5.19 -0.09
C GLU A 45 -8.15 4.26 -0.90
N ALA A 46 -6.97 4.73 -1.32
CA ALA A 46 -6.00 3.89 -2.02
C ALA A 46 -5.43 2.79 -1.11
N VAL A 47 -5.18 3.09 0.17
CA VAL A 47 -4.76 2.12 1.18
C VAL A 47 -5.86 1.09 1.43
N ASP A 48 -7.12 1.53 1.55
CA ASP A 48 -8.28 0.66 1.80
C ASP A 48 -8.49 -0.37 0.68
N ILE A 49 -8.17 -0.02 -0.57
CA ILE A 49 -8.17 -0.97 -1.70
C ILE A 49 -7.18 -2.11 -1.44
N VAL A 50 -5.96 -1.79 -1.00
CA VAL A 50 -4.92 -2.79 -0.74
C VAL A 50 -5.29 -3.67 0.46
N ILE A 51 -5.87 -3.09 1.52
CA ILE A 51 -6.38 -3.85 2.67
C ILE A 51 -7.48 -4.82 2.25
N ALA A 52 -8.45 -4.36 1.46
CA ALA A 52 -9.54 -5.21 0.98
C ALA A 52 -9.02 -6.36 0.10
N VAL A 53 -8.04 -6.10 -0.76
CA VAL A 53 -7.40 -7.13 -1.59
C VAL A 53 -6.66 -8.14 -0.73
N ASP A 54 -5.93 -7.71 0.30
CA ASP A 54 -5.22 -8.61 1.22
C ASP A 54 -6.18 -9.54 1.96
N GLU A 55 -7.28 -9.02 2.49
CA GLU A 55 -8.32 -9.81 3.16
C GLU A 55 -8.94 -10.87 2.24
N LEU A 56 -9.26 -10.50 1.00
CA LEU A 56 -9.82 -11.40 0.00
C LEU A 56 -8.79 -12.46 -0.43
N TRP A 57 -7.53 -12.06 -0.58
CA TRP A 57 -6.45 -12.98 -0.92
C TRP A 57 -6.20 -14.01 0.20
N ALA A 58 -6.18 -13.57 1.45
CA ALA A 58 -6.05 -14.45 2.60
C ALA A 58 -7.17 -15.51 2.67
N ASN A 59 -8.38 -15.15 2.21
CA ASN A 59 -9.52 -16.04 2.09
C ASN A 59 -9.57 -16.82 0.77
N GLN A 60 -8.62 -16.63 -0.15
CA GLN A 60 -8.60 -17.19 -1.50
C GLN A 60 -9.86 -16.86 -2.32
N ASP A 61 -10.53 -15.75 -2.01
CA ASP A 61 -11.70 -15.26 -2.74
C ASP A 61 -11.28 -14.40 -3.93
N TYR A 62 -10.71 -15.04 -4.93
CA TYR A 62 -10.17 -14.38 -6.12
C TYR A 62 -11.24 -13.72 -6.99
N GLU A 63 -12.47 -14.23 -6.98
CA GLU A 63 -13.57 -13.65 -7.73
C GLU A 63 -13.98 -12.28 -7.15
N SER A 64 -14.07 -12.18 -5.82
CA SER A 64 -14.32 -10.90 -5.15
C SER A 64 -13.12 -9.94 -5.21
N MET A 65 -11.92 -10.46 -5.42
CA MET A 65 -10.69 -9.69 -5.60
C MET A 65 -10.62 -9.00 -6.98
N ARG A 66 -11.19 -9.62 -8.02
CA ARG A 66 -11.12 -9.17 -9.43
C ARG A 66 -11.49 -7.69 -9.65
N PRO A 67 -12.59 -7.15 -9.07
CA PRO A 67 -12.98 -5.76 -9.29
C PRO A 67 -11.92 -4.72 -8.87
N TYR A 68 -11.03 -5.07 -7.97
CA TYR A 68 -9.95 -4.19 -7.48
C TYR A 68 -8.75 -4.14 -8.41
N PHE A 69 -8.68 -4.99 -9.45
CA PHE A 69 -7.57 -5.01 -10.40
C PHE A 69 -8.01 -4.54 -11.78
N ALA A 70 -7.08 -3.94 -12.51
CA ALA A 70 -7.25 -3.76 -13.94
C ALA A 70 -7.14 -5.11 -14.67
N ASP A 71 -7.87 -5.30 -15.77
CA ASP A 71 -7.80 -6.54 -16.56
C ASP A 71 -6.37 -6.82 -17.06
N THR A 72 -5.62 -5.76 -17.32
CA THR A 72 -4.22 -5.78 -17.78
C THR A 72 -3.25 -5.42 -16.66
N VAL A 73 -3.56 -5.83 -15.42
CA VAL A 73 -2.66 -5.60 -14.28
C VAL A 73 -1.30 -6.25 -14.54
N LYS A 74 -0.23 -5.54 -14.22
CA LYS A 74 1.14 -6.04 -14.34
C LYS A 74 1.66 -6.39 -12.95
N VAL A 75 2.08 -7.64 -12.76
CA VAL A 75 2.60 -8.11 -11.48
C VAL A 75 4.00 -8.68 -11.65
N TRP A 76 4.93 -8.20 -10.85
CA TRP A 76 6.29 -8.73 -10.72
C TRP A 76 6.46 -9.36 -9.35
N ARG A 77 6.83 -10.65 -9.33
CA ARG A 77 6.98 -11.43 -8.10
C ARG A 77 8.45 -11.63 -7.72
N PRO A 78 8.78 -11.88 -6.43
CA PRO A 78 10.16 -12.02 -5.96
C PRO A 78 10.94 -13.16 -6.64
N ASN A 79 10.22 -14.20 -7.11
CA ASN A 79 10.81 -15.34 -7.83
C ASN A 79 11.08 -15.09 -9.32
N GLY A 80 10.90 -13.83 -9.78
CA GLY A 80 11.09 -13.45 -11.18
C GLY A 80 9.89 -13.73 -12.09
N VAL A 81 8.79 -14.26 -11.56
CA VAL A 81 7.54 -14.44 -12.33
C VAL A 81 6.92 -13.08 -12.64
N TYR A 82 6.59 -12.88 -13.90
CA TYR A 82 5.84 -11.73 -14.40
C TYR A 82 4.51 -12.20 -14.98
N THR A 83 3.44 -11.49 -14.65
CA THR A 83 2.11 -11.68 -15.25
C THR A 83 1.53 -10.33 -15.68
N ASP A 84 0.70 -10.32 -16.71
CA ASP A 84 0.12 -9.11 -17.33
C ASP A 84 -1.41 -9.13 -17.43
N THR A 85 -2.03 -10.10 -16.74
CA THR A 85 -3.47 -10.17 -16.55
C THR A 85 -3.81 -10.63 -15.14
N PHE A 86 -5.02 -10.30 -14.67
CA PHE A 86 -5.50 -10.78 -13.37
C PHE A 86 -5.56 -12.31 -13.32
N ASP A 87 -6.03 -12.97 -14.39
CA ASP A 87 -6.16 -14.43 -14.43
C ASP A 87 -4.79 -15.12 -14.33
N SER A 88 -3.79 -14.65 -15.07
CA SER A 88 -2.42 -15.20 -14.99
C SER A 88 -1.78 -14.94 -13.62
N PHE A 89 -2.11 -13.82 -12.98
CA PHE A 89 -1.69 -13.56 -11.61
C PHE A 89 -2.31 -14.57 -10.63
N VAL A 90 -3.63 -14.77 -10.67
CA VAL A 90 -4.32 -15.76 -9.82
C VAL A 90 -3.75 -17.16 -10.04
N GLU A 91 -3.53 -17.58 -11.28
CA GLU A 91 -2.89 -18.87 -11.59
C GLU A 91 -1.51 -19.00 -10.94
N SER A 92 -0.73 -17.90 -10.91
CA SER A 92 0.62 -17.88 -10.33
C SER A 92 0.66 -18.00 -8.81
N ILE A 93 -0.42 -17.61 -8.11
CA ILE A 93 -0.52 -17.64 -6.64
C ILE A 93 -1.33 -18.83 -6.12
N ASN A 94 -2.19 -19.41 -6.93
CA ASN A 94 -3.05 -20.54 -6.56
C ASN A 94 -2.28 -21.87 -6.66
N ASN A 95 -1.18 -21.99 -5.94
CA ASN A 95 -0.27 -23.15 -6.03
C ASN A 95 -0.37 -24.11 -4.83
N GLY A 96 -1.38 -23.93 -3.97
CA GLY A 96 -1.62 -24.82 -2.81
C GLY A 96 -0.59 -24.67 -1.69
N SER A 97 0.19 -23.58 -1.66
CA SER A 97 1.14 -23.33 -0.56
C SER A 97 0.40 -23.00 0.74
N ASN A 98 0.80 -23.65 1.85
CA ASN A 98 0.29 -23.37 3.19
C ASN A 98 1.02 -22.18 3.83
N VAL A 99 1.34 -21.15 3.06
CA VAL A 99 1.99 -19.94 3.52
C VAL A 99 0.96 -19.06 4.22
N SER A 100 1.31 -18.53 5.37
CA SER A 100 0.52 -17.52 6.07
C SER A 100 1.29 -16.20 6.12
N TRP A 101 0.59 -15.09 6.35
CA TRP A 101 1.23 -13.79 6.50
C TRP A 101 0.45 -12.89 7.46
N SER A 102 1.15 -11.88 7.98
CA SER A 102 0.57 -10.71 8.63
C SER A 102 0.78 -9.48 7.77
N PHE A 103 -0.23 -8.62 7.71
CA PHE A 103 -0.16 -7.31 7.09
C PHE A 103 0.35 -6.32 8.14
N ASP A 104 1.56 -5.82 8.00
CA ASP A 104 2.25 -5.10 9.07
C ASP A 104 2.03 -3.58 8.96
N TYR A 105 2.04 -3.01 7.75
CA TYR A 105 1.78 -1.59 7.50
C TYR A 105 1.42 -1.31 6.05
N ALA A 106 0.74 -0.19 5.82
CA ALA A 106 0.62 0.43 4.51
C ALA A 106 0.55 1.95 4.60
N PHE A 107 1.00 2.62 3.54
CA PHE A 107 0.83 4.06 3.33
C PHE A 107 0.78 4.37 1.85
N SER A 108 0.15 5.49 1.49
CA SER A 108 0.03 5.94 0.11
C SER A 108 0.80 7.24 -0.13
N VAL A 109 1.40 7.35 -1.31
CA VAL A 109 2.01 8.58 -1.82
C VAL A 109 1.58 8.82 -3.26
N ASP A 110 1.44 10.08 -3.63
CA ASP A 110 1.05 10.54 -4.96
C ASP A 110 2.13 11.47 -5.53
N LEU A 111 2.54 11.21 -6.77
CA LEU A 111 3.54 12.04 -7.45
C LEU A 111 2.90 13.26 -8.11
N ASN A 112 1.66 13.14 -8.57
CA ASN A 112 0.95 14.22 -9.25
C ASN A 112 -0.56 14.15 -9.00
N PRO A 113 -1.06 14.74 -7.89
CA PRO A 113 -2.48 14.71 -7.52
C PRO A 113 -3.44 15.27 -8.58
N GLU A 114 -2.93 16.07 -9.53
CA GLU A 114 -3.77 16.65 -10.59
C GLU A 114 -4.17 15.63 -11.66
N ILE A 115 -3.35 14.60 -11.88
CA ILE A 115 -3.64 13.55 -12.88
C ILE A 115 -4.14 12.25 -12.26
N GLY A 116 -4.00 12.12 -10.95
CA GLY A 116 -4.41 10.94 -10.18
C GLY A 116 -3.48 9.74 -10.38
N GLY A 117 -3.67 8.77 -9.53
CA GLY A 117 -2.85 7.58 -9.45
C GLY A 117 -1.87 7.65 -8.28
N GLU A 118 -1.96 6.66 -7.40
CA GLU A 118 -1.26 6.64 -6.13
C GLU A 118 -0.39 5.40 -6.01
N HIS A 119 0.74 5.56 -5.34
CA HIS A 119 1.63 4.46 -5.00
C HIS A 119 1.40 4.05 -3.54
N VAL A 120 0.76 2.91 -3.34
CA VAL A 120 0.62 2.31 -2.01
C VAL A 120 1.80 1.39 -1.76
N GLN A 121 2.46 1.62 -0.63
CA GLN A 121 3.55 0.80 -0.13
C GLN A 121 3.04 -0.01 1.04
N ALA A 122 3.23 -1.33 1.02
CA ALA A 122 2.77 -2.24 2.06
C ALA A 122 3.89 -3.19 2.48
N GLY A 123 3.90 -3.56 3.75
CA GLY A 123 4.84 -4.51 4.32
C GLY A 123 4.14 -5.69 4.95
N PHE A 124 4.75 -6.86 4.81
CA PHE A 124 4.23 -8.14 5.27
C PHE A 124 5.32 -8.98 5.92
N THR A 125 4.92 -9.74 6.91
CA THR A 125 5.72 -10.84 7.47
C THR A 125 5.13 -12.16 6.97
N ILE A 126 5.89 -12.91 6.17
CA ILE A 126 5.47 -14.15 5.55
C ILE A 126 6.03 -15.34 6.34
N THR A 127 5.16 -16.26 6.76
CA THR A 127 5.56 -17.48 7.47
C THR A 127 5.37 -18.71 6.58
N TYR A 128 6.47 -19.39 6.32
CA TYR A 128 6.52 -20.68 5.64
C TYR A 128 6.56 -21.77 6.71
N PRO A 129 5.58 -22.68 6.76
CA PRO A 129 5.55 -23.74 7.76
C PRO A 129 6.72 -24.71 7.57
N ALA A 130 7.10 -25.38 8.65
CA ALA A 130 8.06 -26.48 8.59
C ALA A 130 7.57 -27.59 7.64
N THR A 131 8.52 -28.21 6.95
CA THR A 131 8.31 -29.40 6.11
C THR A 131 9.20 -30.54 6.57
N GLU A 132 9.16 -31.70 5.91
CA GLU A 132 10.08 -32.80 6.20
C GLU A 132 11.54 -32.42 5.95
N ASP A 133 11.78 -31.46 5.04
CA ASP A 133 13.12 -31.07 4.59
C ASP A 133 13.59 -29.71 5.09
N SER A 134 12.76 -28.96 5.81
CA SER A 134 13.07 -27.60 6.26
C SER A 134 12.31 -27.20 7.53
N ASP A 135 12.97 -26.45 8.40
CA ASP A 135 12.33 -25.80 9.53
C ASP A 135 11.38 -24.66 9.08
N GLU A 136 10.48 -24.28 9.98
CA GLU A 136 9.67 -23.08 9.79
C GLU A 136 10.58 -21.86 9.59
N ARG A 137 10.21 -20.99 8.64
CA ARG A 137 10.94 -19.75 8.42
C ARG A 137 10.01 -18.58 8.20
N THR A 138 10.51 -17.40 8.50
CA THR A 138 9.82 -16.13 8.30
C THR A 138 10.64 -15.26 7.35
N ASP A 139 10.01 -14.74 6.29
CA ASP A 139 10.58 -13.77 5.36
C ASP A 139 9.82 -12.43 5.48
N TYR A 140 10.47 -11.32 5.14
CA TYR A 140 9.84 -10.03 5.01
C TYR A 140 9.54 -9.74 3.55
N GLN A 141 8.32 -9.28 3.26
CA GLN A 141 7.90 -8.88 1.93
C GLN A 141 7.47 -7.42 1.91
N HIS A 142 7.96 -6.70 0.94
CA HIS A 142 7.51 -5.35 0.62
C HIS A 142 6.79 -5.38 -0.72
N GLU A 143 5.63 -4.72 -0.77
CA GLU A 143 4.82 -4.61 -1.97
C GLU A 143 4.61 -3.15 -2.33
N SER A 144 4.73 -2.86 -3.61
CA SER A 144 4.45 -1.55 -4.18
C SER A 144 3.35 -1.66 -5.22
N TYR A 145 2.23 -1.06 -4.92
CA TYR A 145 1.05 -1.00 -5.78
C TYR A 145 0.98 0.36 -6.47
N PHE A 146 0.56 0.39 -7.73
CA PHE A 146 0.07 1.60 -8.37
C PHE A 146 -1.43 1.48 -8.54
N VAL A 147 -2.17 2.36 -7.86
CA VAL A 147 -3.63 2.40 -7.84
C VAL A 147 -4.09 3.60 -8.66
N SER A 148 -4.96 3.39 -9.62
CA SER A 148 -5.56 4.47 -10.42
C SER A 148 -7.00 4.14 -10.78
N GLY A 149 -7.90 5.11 -10.66
CA GLY A 149 -9.32 4.93 -10.93
C GLY A 149 -9.98 3.85 -10.06
N GLY A 150 -9.53 3.67 -8.82
CA GLY A 150 -10.03 2.66 -7.90
C GLY A 150 -9.54 1.22 -8.19
N LYS A 151 -8.52 1.06 -9.06
CA LYS A 151 -7.99 -0.25 -9.46
C LYS A 151 -6.48 -0.31 -9.33
N ILE A 152 -5.97 -1.47 -8.98
CA ILE A 152 -4.54 -1.80 -9.01
C ILE A 152 -4.12 -2.02 -10.46
N ILE A 153 -3.21 -1.20 -10.95
CA ILE A 153 -2.66 -1.25 -12.31
C ILE A 153 -1.35 -2.03 -12.34
N THR A 154 -0.53 -1.86 -11.28
CA THR A 154 0.71 -2.63 -11.12
C THR A 154 0.88 -3.08 -9.68
N LEU A 155 1.53 -4.23 -9.52
CA LEU A 155 1.99 -4.76 -8.24
C LEU A 155 3.42 -5.27 -8.39
N ASN A 156 4.32 -4.72 -7.59
CA ASN A 156 5.70 -5.19 -7.49
C ASN A 156 5.93 -5.78 -6.09
N GLN A 157 6.38 -7.02 -6.02
CA GLN A 157 6.66 -7.72 -4.79
C GLN A 157 8.16 -7.93 -4.62
N PHE A 158 8.68 -7.60 -3.45
CA PHE A 158 10.08 -7.77 -3.08
C PHE A 158 10.15 -8.57 -1.78
N SER A 159 10.97 -9.62 -1.73
CA SER A 159 11.12 -10.45 -0.54
C SER A 159 12.58 -10.43 -0.05
N ILE A 160 12.73 -10.34 1.25
CA ILE A 160 14.01 -10.43 1.94
C ILE A 160 13.94 -11.63 2.89
N ARG A 161 14.82 -12.61 2.64
CA ARG A 161 14.91 -13.77 3.54
C ARG A 161 15.48 -13.33 4.89
N ASN A 162 14.86 -13.76 5.96
CA ASN A 162 15.41 -13.57 7.29
C ASN A 162 16.63 -14.48 7.50
N ALA A 163 17.82 -13.89 7.51
CA ALA A 163 19.08 -14.62 7.62
C ALA A 163 19.38 -15.15 9.05
N GLU A 164 18.62 -14.72 10.05
CA GLU A 164 18.83 -15.14 11.45
C GLU A 164 18.23 -16.53 11.77
N GLN A 165 17.54 -17.14 10.81
CA GLN A 165 16.90 -18.46 10.94
C GLN A 165 17.66 -19.59 10.20
N ASN A 166 18.96 -19.43 9.96
CA ASN A 166 19.82 -20.46 9.35
C ASN A 166 20.70 -21.13 10.42
#